data_899be23fbd9f73517808b0afbff0be90
#
_entry.id   899be23fbd9f73517808b0afbff0be90
#
_cell.length_a   1.000
_cell.length_b   1.000
_cell.length_c   1.000
_cell.angle_alpha   90.00
_cell.angle_beta   90.00
_cell.angle_gamma   90.00
#
_symmetry.space_group_name_H-M   'P 1'
#
loop_
_entity.id
_entity.type
_entity.pdbx_description
1 polymer ?
#
loop_
_entity_poly.entity_id
_entity_poly.type
_entity_poly.pdbx_seq_one_letter_code
_entity_poly.pdbx_strand_id
1 'polypeptide(L)'
;MHRSYEGKSQSKTAGQGKKRKVLISFISPDQDEWEFKKNDEPFLKTFEKKPKDRHEIWRPSVALAQLKGLSFDEYYLLWDGAGKHAELVEKVAEDIQKVINDLGRSTQLTVGDLKILKPFETSDVYPKLFKYLSQPEFQRADTTYYVNCTTGTTQMRNCLFLLTHTGHIKAYRIAPTPWADYRKRDRRCVEGSYAIEDPAEFGKAYEGLDKKKTSNAVLDKLGEGPLTKNRLKLRSIARDVKKIMAIKDIEFRNKQVILITGETGVGKTQLAQNIAKAFEVDNFIALNCATIRGADPNLPRIELFGCEKGAASGLKEQPGAFRAANGGILFLDEIGELSMEMQAMLLTALDKGKFIPLGGKEKESHFQLICGTNRPLEEAVQAGEFRRDLFNRINTWHFELDPLRDHRQDITDNLKEQVSRIGRKCGKENFEIQKDAEDLFRDFAEHKTQVRWDGNFRELNAMITRMVVRSGEKIDKKIVEEEIAKAIERYSADNLAENQIEATSYAASARSIIGTDAYDKLSLVEKAELELLLRTITEDHVTSQQALCKKVYGNKLTPGGLSRRLKSQFQLRFAHGRLERLQWQDR
;
A
#
# COMPACT_ATOMS: atom_id res chain seq x y z
N MET A 1 -29.62 -3.57 21.57
CA MET A 1 -31.02 -3.16 21.34
C MET A 1 -31.48 -3.85 20.05
N HIS A 2 -32.17 -4.96 20.21
CA HIS A 2 -32.75 -5.69 19.07
C HIS A 2 -34.06 -5.03 18.67
N ARG A 3 -34.14 -4.47 17.47
CA ARG A 3 -35.43 -4.13 16.87
C ARG A 3 -35.86 -5.27 15.96
N SER A 4 -36.92 -5.96 16.36
CA SER A 4 -37.70 -6.85 15.54
C SER A 4 -38.47 -6.02 14.53
N TYR A 5 -38.24 -6.25 13.24
CA TYR A 5 -39.06 -5.69 12.18
C TYR A 5 -40.24 -6.63 11.92
N GLU A 6 -41.39 -6.26 12.48
CA GLU A 6 -42.67 -6.76 12.01
C GLU A 6 -43.05 -6.04 10.72
N GLY A 7 -43.39 -6.81 9.68
CA GLY A 7 -43.76 -6.28 8.39
C GLY A 7 -44.98 -5.39 8.43
N LYS A 8 -44.82 -4.11 8.14
CA LYS A 8 -45.94 -3.21 7.85
C LYS A 8 -46.52 -3.56 6.50
N SER A 9 -47.82 -3.86 6.50
CA SER A 9 -48.67 -4.08 5.33
C SER A 9 -48.54 -2.88 4.37
N GLN A 10 -48.09 -3.14 3.16
CA GLN A 10 -48.12 -2.17 2.06
C GLN A 10 -49.56 -2.10 1.49
N SER A 11 -49.98 -0.88 1.29
CA SER A 11 -51.22 -0.44 0.64
C SER A 11 -51.36 -1.07 -0.76
N LYS A 12 -52.58 -1.53 -1.04
CA LYS A 12 -53.04 -2.05 -2.33
C LYS A 12 -52.85 -0.99 -3.43
N THR A 13 -51.93 -1.24 -4.36
CA THR A 13 -52.01 -0.72 -5.72
C THR A 13 -52.44 -1.84 -6.66
N ALA A 14 -53.47 -1.59 -7.40
CA ALA A 14 -54.07 -2.53 -8.33
C ALA A 14 -53.14 -2.85 -9.51
N GLY A 15 -53.05 -4.16 -9.89
CA GLY A 15 -52.73 -4.53 -11.26
C GLY A 15 -51.32 -5.02 -11.58
N GLN A 16 -50.55 -5.59 -10.62
CA GLN A 16 -49.34 -6.35 -10.97
C GLN A 16 -49.56 -7.84 -10.76
N GLY A 17 -49.50 -8.63 -11.83
CA GLY A 17 -49.50 -10.10 -11.78
C GLY A 17 -48.41 -10.60 -10.80
N LYS A 18 -48.73 -11.66 -10.05
CA LYS A 18 -47.81 -12.26 -9.05
C LYS A 18 -46.50 -12.65 -9.72
N LYS A 19 -45.42 -11.95 -9.44
CA LYS A 19 -44.10 -12.27 -10.01
C LYS A 19 -43.66 -13.65 -9.55
N ARG A 20 -43.11 -14.43 -10.48
CA ARG A 20 -42.48 -15.72 -10.22
C ARG A 20 -41.26 -15.53 -9.28
N LYS A 21 -41.08 -16.45 -8.34
CA LYS A 21 -39.97 -16.42 -7.38
C LYS A 21 -39.03 -17.59 -7.61
N VAL A 22 -37.77 -17.32 -7.84
CA VAL A 22 -36.73 -18.31 -8.12
C VAL A 22 -35.64 -18.22 -7.05
N LEU A 23 -35.30 -19.36 -6.45
CA LEU A 23 -34.19 -19.50 -5.51
C LEU A 23 -32.99 -20.14 -6.19
N ILE A 24 -31.80 -19.61 -5.96
CA ILE A 24 -30.51 -20.15 -6.42
C ILE A 24 -29.61 -20.34 -5.20
N SER A 25 -29.12 -21.56 -4.99
CA SER A 25 -28.21 -21.88 -3.88
C SER A 25 -27.16 -22.89 -4.31
N PHE A 26 -26.00 -22.85 -3.68
CA PHE A 26 -25.00 -23.91 -3.82
C PHE A 26 -25.23 -24.99 -2.78
N ILE A 27 -24.88 -26.23 -3.13
CA ILE A 27 -24.68 -27.28 -2.14
C ILE A 27 -23.38 -26.99 -1.36
N SER A 28 -23.38 -27.27 -0.08
CA SER A 28 -22.21 -27.20 0.78
C SER A 28 -21.83 -28.62 1.23
N PRO A 29 -20.80 -29.25 0.63
CA PRO A 29 -20.42 -30.60 0.98
C PRO A 29 -20.22 -30.78 2.48
N ASP A 30 -19.52 -29.84 3.15
CA ASP A 30 -19.21 -29.91 4.58
C ASP A 30 -20.42 -29.67 5.50
N GLN A 31 -21.45 -28.93 5.04
CA GLN A 31 -22.61 -28.55 5.85
C GLN A 31 -23.87 -29.34 5.48
N ASP A 32 -24.00 -29.79 4.24
CA ASP A 32 -25.11 -30.60 3.74
C ASP A 32 -24.78 -32.10 3.83
N GLU A 33 -23.49 -32.51 3.96
CA GLU A 33 -23.09 -33.89 4.19
C GLU A 33 -23.44 -34.30 5.62
N TRP A 34 -24.36 -35.23 5.73
CA TRP A 34 -24.76 -35.80 6.98
C TRP A 34 -24.76 -37.31 6.92
N GLU A 35 -23.65 -37.91 7.34
CA GLU A 35 -23.66 -39.33 7.67
C GLU A 35 -24.09 -39.51 9.12
N PHE A 36 -25.12 -40.30 9.36
CA PHE A 36 -25.36 -40.90 10.67
C PHE A 36 -24.22 -41.88 10.95
N LYS A 37 -23.05 -41.37 11.35
CA LYS A 37 -22.00 -42.21 11.87
C LYS A 37 -22.50 -42.79 13.20
N LYS A 38 -22.62 -44.09 13.26
CA LYS A 38 -23.07 -44.86 14.46
C LYS A 38 -22.32 -44.50 15.73
N ASN A 39 -21.22 -43.75 15.66
CA ASN A 39 -20.30 -43.42 16.75
C ASN A 39 -20.32 -41.95 17.21
N ASP A 40 -21.11 -41.06 16.63
CA ASP A 40 -21.19 -39.65 17.09
C ASP A 40 -22.26 -39.47 18.17
N GLU A 41 -22.12 -40.26 19.25
CA GLU A 41 -22.96 -40.16 20.45
C GLU A 41 -23.05 -38.75 21.08
N PRO A 42 -22.02 -37.89 21.11
CA PRO A 42 -22.15 -36.56 21.71
C PRO A 42 -23.13 -35.65 21.01
N PHE A 43 -23.26 -35.77 19.69
CA PHE A 43 -24.15 -34.93 18.89
C PHE A 43 -25.61 -35.39 19.00
N LEU A 44 -25.86 -36.69 18.98
CA LEU A 44 -27.19 -37.28 19.13
C LEU A 44 -27.75 -37.11 20.57
N LYS A 45 -26.91 -36.99 21.60
CA LYS A 45 -27.33 -36.73 23.01
C LYS A 45 -27.95 -35.35 23.23
N THR A 46 -27.78 -34.42 22.29
CA THR A 46 -28.35 -33.04 22.37
C THR A 46 -29.77 -32.94 21.80
N PHE A 47 -30.33 -33.99 21.22
CA PHE A 47 -31.73 -34.03 20.81
C PHE A 47 -32.58 -34.65 21.91
N GLU A 48 -33.66 -33.99 22.30
CA GLU A 48 -34.64 -34.57 23.28
C GLU A 48 -35.33 -35.79 22.70
N LYS A 49 -35.51 -35.86 21.37
CA LYS A 49 -35.98 -37.05 20.61
C LYS A 49 -35.10 -37.21 19.38
N LYS A 50 -34.59 -38.43 19.12
CA LYS A 50 -33.82 -38.73 17.89
C LYS A 50 -34.69 -38.41 16.67
N PRO A 51 -34.15 -37.63 15.67
CA PRO A 51 -34.88 -37.38 14.43
C PRO A 51 -35.19 -38.73 13.77
N LYS A 52 -36.44 -38.91 13.32
CA LYS A 52 -36.85 -40.12 12.66
C LYS A 52 -36.34 -40.22 11.24
N ASP A 53 -36.22 -39.05 10.61
CA ASP A 53 -35.86 -38.92 9.20
C ASP A 53 -34.74 -37.88 9.01
N ARG A 54 -33.91 -38.11 7.99
CA ARG A 54 -32.78 -37.27 7.62
C ARG A 54 -33.16 -35.81 7.29
N HIS A 55 -34.32 -35.58 6.67
CA HIS A 55 -34.84 -34.27 6.29
C HIS A 55 -35.29 -33.41 7.51
N GLU A 56 -35.47 -34.02 8.68
CA GLU A 56 -35.76 -33.29 9.93
C GLU A 56 -34.54 -32.55 10.48
N ILE A 57 -33.35 -32.80 9.92
CA ILE A 57 -32.09 -32.22 10.38
C ILE A 57 -31.80 -30.94 9.62
N TRP A 58 -31.44 -29.90 10.39
CA TRP A 58 -31.12 -28.63 9.77
C TRP A 58 -29.86 -28.76 8.89
N ARG A 59 -30.02 -28.40 7.65
CA ARG A 59 -28.94 -28.23 6.66
C ARG A 59 -29.26 -27.00 5.81
N PRO A 60 -28.23 -26.17 5.44
CA PRO A 60 -28.51 -24.90 4.78
C PRO A 60 -29.41 -25.00 3.56
N SER A 61 -29.13 -25.95 2.67
CA SER A 61 -29.89 -26.11 1.41
C SER A 61 -31.32 -26.60 1.65
N VAL A 62 -31.50 -27.49 2.64
CA VAL A 62 -32.85 -28.02 3.00
C VAL A 62 -33.64 -26.94 3.76
N ALA A 63 -33.02 -26.20 4.65
CA ALA A 63 -33.65 -25.13 5.42
C ALA A 63 -34.26 -24.03 4.52
N LEU A 64 -33.63 -23.72 3.39
CA LEU A 64 -34.15 -22.76 2.42
C LEU A 64 -35.49 -23.21 1.78
N ALA A 65 -35.72 -24.51 1.64
CA ALA A 65 -37.01 -25.04 1.19
C ALA A 65 -38.12 -24.96 2.24
N GLN A 66 -37.77 -24.73 3.52
CA GLN A 66 -38.71 -24.72 4.67
C GLN A 66 -39.05 -23.31 5.18
N LEU A 67 -38.71 -22.25 4.45
CA LEU A 67 -38.88 -20.88 4.93
C LEU A 67 -40.37 -20.54 5.19
N LYS A 68 -40.63 -19.91 6.35
CA LYS A 68 -41.96 -19.46 6.72
C LYS A 68 -42.35 -18.19 5.98
N GLY A 69 -43.53 -18.17 5.36
CA GLY A 69 -44.06 -17.02 4.64
C GLY A 69 -43.38 -16.70 3.30
N LEU A 70 -42.39 -17.51 2.89
CA LEU A 70 -41.74 -17.41 1.58
C LEU A 70 -41.72 -18.77 0.91
N SER A 71 -42.33 -18.86 -0.26
CA SER A 71 -42.30 -20.03 -1.16
C SER A 71 -41.71 -19.62 -2.50
N PHE A 72 -41.01 -20.53 -3.12
CA PHE A 72 -40.42 -20.37 -4.45
C PHE A 72 -41.18 -21.19 -5.47
N ASP A 73 -41.28 -20.68 -6.70
CA ASP A 73 -41.84 -21.42 -7.82
C ASP A 73 -40.79 -22.38 -8.41
N GLU A 74 -39.52 -21.95 -8.37
CA GLU A 74 -38.39 -22.75 -8.79
C GLU A 74 -37.24 -22.66 -7.75
N TYR A 75 -36.50 -23.77 -7.56
CA TYR A 75 -35.29 -23.84 -6.75
C TYR A 75 -34.19 -24.49 -7.57
N TYR A 76 -33.12 -23.74 -7.84
CA TYR A 76 -31.91 -24.20 -8.48
C TYR A 76 -30.85 -24.52 -7.42
N LEU A 77 -30.53 -25.81 -7.28
CA LEU A 77 -29.46 -26.31 -6.43
C LEU A 77 -28.21 -26.54 -7.28
N LEU A 78 -27.21 -25.67 -7.13
CA LEU A 78 -25.99 -25.69 -7.94
C LEU A 78 -24.86 -26.45 -7.25
N TRP A 79 -24.06 -27.17 -8.03
CA TRP A 79 -22.88 -27.88 -7.53
C TRP A 79 -21.72 -27.84 -8.52
N ASP A 80 -20.53 -28.26 -8.04
CA ASP A 80 -19.27 -28.17 -8.80
C ASP A 80 -19.14 -29.22 -9.93
N GLY A 81 -19.95 -30.26 -9.94
CA GLY A 81 -19.87 -31.35 -10.91
C GLY A 81 -18.79 -32.39 -10.58
N ALA A 82 -18.13 -32.31 -9.41
CA ALA A 82 -17.14 -33.29 -9.01
C ALA A 82 -17.82 -34.62 -8.64
N GLY A 83 -17.49 -35.70 -9.34
CA GLY A 83 -18.13 -37.01 -9.19
C GLY A 83 -18.16 -37.58 -7.77
N LYS A 84 -17.21 -37.19 -6.91
CA LYS A 84 -17.18 -37.54 -5.49
C LYS A 84 -18.35 -36.97 -4.67
N HIS A 85 -19.03 -35.92 -5.16
CA HIS A 85 -20.17 -35.29 -4.50
C HIS A 85 -21.51 -35.69 -5.12
N ALA A 86 -21.53 -36.48 -6.19
CA ALA A 86 -22.77 -36.83 -6.93
C ALA A 86 -23.82 -37.51 -6.02
N GLU A 87 -23.42 -38.51 -5.25
CA GLU A 87 -24.33 -39.19 -4.31
C GLU A 87 -24.87 -38.23 -3.22
N LEU A 88 -24.05 -37.30 -2.74
CA LEU A 88 -24.49 -36.30 -1.77
C LEU A 88 -25.52 -35.36 -2.38
N VAL A 89 -25.30 -34.92 -3.63
CA VAL A 89 -26.22 -34.02 -4.35
C VAL A 89 -27.57 -34.67 -4.55
N GLU A 90 -27.61 -35.96 -4.97
CA GLU A 90 -28.85 -36.72 -5.12
C GLU A 90 -29.59 -36.81 -3.79
N LYS A 91 -28.91 -37.20 -2.70
CA LYS A 91 -29.53 -37.31 -1.38
C LYS A 91 -30.07 -35.97 -0.86
N VAL A 92 -29.34 -34.85 -1.07
CA VAL A 92 -29.82 -33.53 -0.69
C VAL A 92 -31.02 -33.10 -1.52
N ALA A 93 -31.00 -33.36 -2.82
CA ALA A 93 -32.12 -33.07 -3.70
C ALA A 93 -33.38 -33.86 -3.32
N GLU A 94 -33.26 -35.16 -3.00
CA GLU A 94 -34.35 -35.98 -2.47
C GLU A 94 -34.94 -35.39 -1.19
N ASP A 95 -34.09 -34.97 -0.24
CA ASP A 95 -34.54 -34.39 1.01
C ASP A 95 -35.26 -33.06 0.81
N ILE A 96 -34.74 -32.19 -0.10
CA ILE A 96 -35.41 -30.94 -0.48
C ILE A 96 -36.77 -31.23 -1.13
N GLN A 97 -36.82 -32.20 -2.03
CA GLN A 97 -38.08 -32.58 -2.71
C GLN A 97 -39.12 -33.14 -1.73
N LYS A 98 -38.65 -33.96 -0.76
CA LYS A 98 -39.52 -34.47 0.30
C LYS A 98 -40.11 -33.34 1.15
N VAL A 99 -39.28 -32.39 1.55
CA VAL A 99 -39.72 -31.19 2.31
C VAL A 99 -40.72 -30.35 1.51
N ILE A 100 -40.50 -30.14 0.21
CA ILE A 100 -41.42 -29.43 -0.68
C ILE A 100 -42.76 -30.12 -0.68
N ASN A 101 -42.78 -31.44 -0.84
CA ASN A 101 -43.99 -32.26 -0.86
C ASN A 101 -44.73 -32.26 0.49
N ASP A 102 -44.01 -32.42 1.60
CA ASP A 102 -44.58 -32.44 2.94
C ASP A 102 -45.21 -31.09 3.33
N LEU A 103 -44.70 -29.99 2.79
CA LEU A 103 -45.25 -28.64 2.96
C LEU A 103 -46.35 -28.30 1.96
N GLY A 104 -46.72 -29.21 1.05
CA GLY A 104 -47.72 -28.99 0.01
C GLY A 104 -47.35 -27.87 -0.96
N ARG A 105 -46.05 -27.65 -1.22
CA ARG A 105 -45.54 -26.60 -2.11
C ARG A 105 -45.40 -27.13 -3.53
N SER A 106 -45.62 -26.26 -4.53
CA SER A 106 -45.48 -26.57 -5.96
C SER A 106 -44.11 -26.12 -6.52
N THR A 107 -43.06 -26.10 -5.68
CA THR A 107 -41.72 -25.66 -6.08
C THR A 107 -41.07 -26.71 -7.00
N GLN A 108 -40.61 -26.27 -8.17
CA GLN A 108 -39.86 -27.13 -9.08
C GLN A 108 -38.38 -27.09 -8.68
N LEU A 109 -37.80 -28.22 -8.27
CA LEU A 109 -36.40 -28.37 -7.97
C LEU A 109 -35.58 -28.72 -9.22
N THR A 110 -34.51 -27.98 -9.47
CA THR A 110 -33.58 -28.25 -10.56
C THR A 110 -32.16 -28.33 -10.01
N VAL A 111 -31.44 -29.39 -10.30
CA VAL A 111 -30.00 -29.55 -9.94
C VAL A 111 -29.16 -29.09 -11.12
N GLY A 112 -28.30 -28.08 -10.87
CA GLY A 112 -27.43 -27.49 -11.89
C GLY A 112 -25.98 -27.91 -11.71
N ASP A 113 -25.41 -28.61 -12.70
CA ASP A 113 -24.00 -28.97 -12.76
C ASP A 113 -23.18 -27.86 -13.45
N LEU A 114 -22.28 -27.24 -12.72
CA LEU A 114 -21.42 -26.14 -13.22
C LEU A 114 -20.14 -26.64 -13.88
N LYS A 115 -19.81 -27.93 -13.76
CA LYS A 115 -18.56 -28.53 -14.28
C LYS A 115 -17.29 -27.78 -13.85
N ILE A 116 -17.27 -27.36 -12.59
CA ILE A 116 -16.12 -26.66 -11.97
C ILE A 116 -15.06 -27.70 -11.61
N LEU A 117 -13.85 -27.60 -12.19
CA LEU A 117 -12.76 -28.51 -11.90
C LEU A 117 -11.95 -28.08 -10.67
N LYS A 118 -11.89 -26.76 -10.44
CA LYS A 118 -11.13 -26.15 -9.38
C LYS A 118 -11.99 -25.18 -8.55
N PRO A 119 -12.81 -25.71 -7.63
CA PRO A 119 -13.81 -24.91 -6.89
C PRO A 119 -13.21 -23.90 -5.92
N PHE A 120 -11.89 -23.90 -5.72
CA PHE A 120 -11.13 -22.94 -4.91
C PHE A 120 -10.42 -21.87 -5.75
N GLU A 121 -10.50 -21.90 -7.10
CA GLU A 121 -9.93 -20.91 -8.00
C GLU A 121 -11.02 -20.06 -8.65
N THR A 122 -10.98 -18.75 -8.44
CA THR A 122 -11.94 -17.79 -9.03
C THR A 122 -11.91 -17.82 -10.57
N SER A 123 -10.75 -18.07 -11.16
CA SER A 123 -10.54 -18.19 -12.61
C SER A 123 -11.29 -19.35 -13.26
N ASP A 124 -11.62 -20.41 -12.51
CA ASP A 124 -12.43 -21.54 -12.99
C ASP A 124 -13.91 -21.36 -12.62
N VAL A 125 -14.20 -20.84 -11.43
CA VAL A 125 -15.56 -20.67 -10.91
C VAL A 125 -16.33 -19.57 -11.65
N TYR A 126 -15.73 -18.38 -11.77
CA TYR A 126 -16.43 -17.19 -12.28
C TYR A 126 -16.94 -17.34 -13.72
N PRO A 127 -16.15 -17.78 -14.71
CA PRO A 127 -16.61 -17.91 -16.09
C PRO A 127 -17.75 -18.93 -16.25
N LYS A 128 -17.68 -20.05 -15.49
CA LYS A 128 -18.70 -21.10 -15.55
C LYS A 128 -20.01 -20.68 -14.92
N LEU A 129 -19.94 -20.04 -13.76
CA LEU A 129 -21.11 -19.49 -13.08
C LEU A 129 -21.73 -18.33 -13.88
N PHE A 130 -20.90 -17.43 -14.44
CA PHE A 130 -21.36 -16.36 -15.33
C PHE A 130 -22.12 -16.92 -16.53
N LYS A 131 -21.54 -17.91 -17.23
CA LYS A 131 -22.18 -18.56 -18.38
C LYS A 131 -23.48 -19.24 -17.99
N TYR A 132 -23.55 -19.92 -16.84
CA TYR A 132 -24.75 -20.57 -16.35
C TYR A 132 -25.86 -19.55 -16.05
N LEU A 133 -25.57 -18.50 -15.34
CA LEU A 133 -26.52 -17.44 -14.98
C LEU A 133 -26.85 -16.47 -16.14
N SER A 134 -26.16 -16.57 -17.28
CA SER A 134 -26.50 -15.85 -18.51
C SER A 134 -27.59 -16.53 -19.34
N GLN A 135 -28.06 -17.72 -18.94
CA GLN A 135 -29.11 -18.43 -19.65
C GLN A 135 -30.45 -17.69 -19.49
N PRO A 136 -31.37 -17.81 -20.48
CA PRO A 136 -32.61 -17.02 -20.51
C PRO A 136 -33.48 -17.18 -19.27
N GLU A 137 -33.47 -18.36 -18.62
CA GLU A 137 -34.22 -18.63 -17.38
C GLU A 137 -33.81 -17.77 -16.20
N PHE A 138 -32.58 -17.21 -16.18
CA PHE A 138 -32.09 -16.33 -15.12
C PHE A 138 -32.16 -14.84 -15.49
N GLN A 139 -32.73 -14.51 -16.67
CA GLN A 139 -32.82 -13.13 -17.18
C GLN A 139 -34.27 -12.68 -17.42
N ARG A 140 -35.26 -13.36 -16.80
CA ARG A 140 -36.67 -13.06 -16.97
C ARG A 140 -37.09 -11.81 -16.23
N ALA A 141 -37.77 -10.89 -16.90
CA ALA A 141 -38.21 -9.61 -16.32
C ALA A 141 -39.38 -9.74 -15.33
N ASP A 142 -40.19 -10.79 -15.47
CA ASP A 142 -41.34 -11.09 -14.63
C ASP A 142 -41.02 -11.93 -13.39
N THR A 143 -39.73 -12.21 -13.17
CA THR A 143 -39.24 -13.11 -12.13
C THR A 143 -38.45 -12.32 -11.07
N THR A 144 -38.66 -12.68 -9.81
CA THR A 144 -37.87 -12.22 -8.68
C THR A 144 -36.91 -13.33 -8.28
N TYR A 145 -35.63 -13.07 -8.40
CA TYR A 145 -34.56 -14.00 -8.03
C TYR A 145 -34.11 -13.80 -6.59
N TYR A 146 -33.80 -14.88 -5.93
CA TYR A 146 -33.20 -14.95 -4.60
C TYR A 146 -31.94 -15.80 -4.67
N VAL A 147 -30.85 -15.34 -4.13
CA VAL A 147 -29.56 -16.05 -4.12
C VAL A 147 -29.08 -16.29 -2.71
N ASN A 148 -28.66 -17.52 -2.44
CA ASN A 148 -28.00 -17.87 -1.20
C ASN A 148 -26.48 -17.84 -1.37
N CYS A 149 -25.83 -16.85 -0.73
CA CYS A 149 -24.37 -16.71 -0.73
C CYS A 149 -23.72 -17.28 0.54
N THR A 150 -24.40 -18.12 1.32
CA THR A 150 -23.85 -18.68 2.57
C THR A 150 -23.32 -20.11 2.41
N THR A 151 -23.69 -20.80 1.30
CA THR A 151 -23.30 -22.17 0.99
C THR A 151 -22.34 -22.25 -0.19
N GLY A 152 -21.64 -23.37 -0.35
CA GLY A 152 -20.60 -23.56 -1.35
C GLY A 152 -19.21 -23.14 -0.85
N THR A 153 -18.19 -23.30 -1.69
CA THR A 153 -16.83 -22.83 -1.37
C THR A 153 -16.78 -21.30 -1.28
N THR A 154 -15.75 -20.77 -0.64
CA THR A 154 -15.57 -19.31 -0.52
C THR A 154 -15.55 -18.63 -1.89
N GLN A 155 -14.92 -19.24 -2.89
CA GLN A 155 -14.85 -18.71 -4.26
C GLN A 155 -16.21 -18.74 -4.95
N MET A 156 -16.97 -19.83 -4.81
CA MET A 156 -18.32 -19.95 -5.38
C MET A 156 -19.25 -18.88 -4.80
N ARG A 157 -19.22 -18.69 -3.48
CA ARG A 157 -19.99 -17.65 -2.78
C ARG A 157 -19.62 -16.24 -3.23
N ASN A 158 -18.31 -15.96 -3.32
CA ASN A 158 -17.80 -14.66 -3.74
C ASN A 158 -18.15 -14.36 -5.21
N CYS A 159 -18.08 -15.35 -6.10
CA CYS A 159 -18.46 -15.18 -7.50
C CYS A 159 -19.97 -14.93 -7.65
N LEU A 160 -20.83 -15.67 -6.95
CA LEU A 160 -22.28 -15.45 -6.96
C LEU A 160 -22.64 -14.08 -6.40
N PHE A 161 -21.97 -13.69 -5.31
CA PHE A 161 -22.11 -12.37 -4.74
C PHE A 161 -21.71 -11.27 -5.74
N LEU A 162 -20.56 -11.41 -6.41
CA LEU A 162 -20.09 -10.45 -7.40
C LEU A 162 -21.06 -10.31 -8.57
N LEU A 163 -21.60 -11.41 -9.10
CA LEU A 163 -22.56 -11.39 -10.20
C LEU A 163 -23.90 -10.73 -9.84
N THR A 164 -24.31 -10.83 -8.58
CA THR A 164 -25.48 -10.08 -8.07
C THR A 164 -25.18 -8.61 -7.86
N HIS A 165 -23.99 -8.29 -7.34
CA HIS A 165 -23.59 -6.91 -7.05
C HIS A 165 -23.35 -6.11 -8.35
N THR A 166 -22.76 -6.74 -9.36
CA THR A 166 -22.54 -6.09 -10.68
C THR A 166 -23.82 -5.99 -11.53
N GLY A 167 -24.94 -6.50 -11.02
CA GLY A 167 -26.24 -6.46 -11.72
C GLY A 167 -26.37 -7.45 -12.87
N HIS A 168 -25.44 -8.42 -13.00
CA HIS A 168 -25.53 -9.48 -13.99
C HIS A 168 -26.79 -10.33 -13.77
N ILE A 169 -27.10 -10.61 -12.50
CA ILE A 169 -28.40 -11.14 -12.08
C ILE A 169 -29.03 -10.21 -11.03
N LYS A 170 -30.23 -9.69 -11.27
CA LYS A 170 -30.96 -8.84 -10.33
C LYS A 170 -31.65 -9.72 -9.30
N ALA A 171 -30.99 -10.02 -8.20
CA ALA A 171 -31.47 -10.95 -7.19
C ALA A 171 -31.37 -10.39 -5.78
N TYR A 172 -32.36 -10.70 -4.95
CA TYR A 172 -32.24 -10.49 -3.50
C TYR A 172 -31.35 -11.58 -2.90
N ARG A 173 -30.55 -11.21 -1.91
CA ARG A 173 -29.77 -12.18 -1.15
C ARG A 173 -30.62 -12.72 -0.01
N ILE A 174 -30.56 -14.02 0.18
CA ILE A 174 -31.24 -14.70 1.26
C ILE A 174 -30.25 -15.57 2.02
N ALA A 175 -30.34 -15.57 3.32
CA ALA A 175 -29.54 -16.42 4.20
C ALA A 175 -30.47 -17.20 5.12
N PRO A 176 -30.29 -18.52 5.26
CA PRO A 176 -30.98 -19.28 6.30
C PRO A 176 -30.46 -18.80 7.67
N THR A 177 -31.29 -18.90 8.68
CA THR A 177 -30.92 -18.51 10.04
C THR A 177 -29.66 -19.26 10.48
N PRO A 178 -28.64 -18.56 11.07
CA PRO A 178 -27.40 -19.19 11.48
C PRO A 178 -27.60 -20.30 12.52
N TRP A 179 -26.77 -21.35 12.41
CA TRP A 179 -26.76 -22.49 13.34
C TRP A 179 -26.70 -22.09 14.83
N ALA A 180 -26.09 -20.98 15.17
CA ALA A 180 -25.96 -20.53 16.56
C ALA A 180 -27.31 -20.24 17.23
N ASP A 181 -28.32 -19.81 16.47
CA ASP A 181 -29.66 -19.52 16.99
C ASP A 181 -30.50 -20.80 17.16
N TYR A 182 -30.12 -21.87 16.48
CA TYR A 182 -30.75 -23.19 16.62
C TYR A 182 -30.26 -23.98 17.84
N ARG A 183 -29.14 -23.62 18.47
CA ARG A 183 -28.64 -24.26 19.70
C ARG A 183 -29.58 -24.09 20.90
N LYS A 184 -30.46 -23.10 20.88
CA LYS A 184 -31.36 -22.75 22.00
C LYS A 184 -32.79 -23.28 21.83
N ARG A 185 -33.13 -23.85 20.69
CA ARG A 185 -34.46 -24.39 20.40
C ARG A 185 -34.35 -25.79 19.79
N ASP A 186 -35.40 -26.60 20.00
CA ASP A 186 -35.54 -27.95 19.48
C ASP A 186 -35.04 -27.98 18.02
N ARG A 187 -34.04 -28.79 17.73
CA ARG A 187 -33.30 -28.84 16.46
C ARG A 187 -34.11 -29.40 15.28
N ARG A 188 -35.41 -29.38 15.36
CA ARG A 188 -36.26 -29.69 14.23
C ARG A 188 -36.33 -28.48 13.32
N CYS A 189 -36.12 -28.70 12.03
CA CYS A 189 -36.36 -27.70 11.00
C CYS A 189 -37.85 -27.36 10.94
N VAL A 190 -38.33 -26.59 11.91
CA VAL A 190 -39.68 -26.06 11.89
C VAL A 190 -39.57 -24.59 11.57
N GLU A 191 -39.98 -24.22 10.35
CA GLU A 191 -40.21 -22.85 9.91
C GLU A 191 -39.07 -21.86 10.28
N GLY A 192 -37.96 -21.91 9.52
CA GLY A 192 -36.78 -21.05 9.73
C GLY A 192 -37.08 -19.58 9.46
N SER A 193 -36.62 -18.72 10.34
CA SER A 193 -36.48 -17.28 10.04
C SER A 193 -35.41 -17.08 8.99
N TYR A 194 -35.54 -16.04 8.19
CA TYR A 194 -34.60 -15.69 7.13
C TYR A 194 -34.39 -14.17 7.08
N ALA A 195 -33.23 -13.76 6.62
CA ALA A 195 -32.96 -12.37 6.28
C ALA A 195 -32.98 -12.21 4.76
N ILE A 196 -33.72 -11.22 4.27
CA ILE A 196 -33.68 -10.81 2.87
C ILE A 196 -32.98 -9.46 2.82
N GLU A 197 -31.96 -9.35 1.98
CA GLU A 197 -31.22 -8.11 1.77
C GLU A 197 -31.42 -7.63 0.34
N ASP A 198 -31.86 -6.37 0.20
CA ASP A 198 -31.89 -5.70 -1.09
C ASP A 198 -30.46 -5.45 -1.57
N PRO A 199 -30.09 -5.85 -2.80
CA PRO A 199 -28.77 -5.56 -3.37
C PRO A 199 -28.39 -4.08 -3.34
N ALA A 200 -29.37 -3.17 -3.47
CA ALA A 200 -29.11 -1.73 -3.44
C ALA A 200 -28.80 -1.22 -2.02
N GLU A 201 -29.46 -1.76 -0.98
CA GLU A 201 -29.15 -1.41 0.41
C GLU A 201 -27.85 -2.04 0.89
N PHE A 202 -27.61 -3.29 0.50
CA PHE A 202 -26.37 -3.96 0.83
C PHE A 202 -25.19 -3.37 0.04
N GLY A 203 -25.38 -2.90 -1.18
CA GLY A 203 -24.37 -2.17 -1.94
C GLY A 203 -23.83 -1.00 -1.14
N LYS A 204 -24.70 -0.19 -0.52
CA LYS A 204 -24.29 0.93 0.35
C LYS A 204 -23.60 0.45 1.63
N ALA A 205 -24.08 -0.61 2.26
CA ALA A 205 -23.46 -1.19 3.46
C ALA A 205 -22.12 -1.89 3.12
N TYR A 206 -22.04 -2.53 1.94
CA TYR A 206 -20.83 -3.21 1.47
C TYR A 206 -19.79 -2.25 0.94
N GLU A 207 -20.17 -1.14 0.29
CA GLU A 207 -19.25 -0.05 -0.04
C GLU A 207 -18.54 0.46 1.23
N GLY A 208 -19.25 0.54 2.36
CA GLY A 208 -18.65 0.86 3.66
C GLY A 208 -17.73 -0.24 4.22
N LEU A 209 -18.05 -1.53 3.97
CA LEU A 209 -17.24 -2.68 4.41
C LEU A 209 -16.07 -2.95 3.47
N ASP A 210 -16.25 -2.76 2.17
CA ASP A 210 -15.19 -2.90 1.17
C ASP A 210 -14.21 -1.74 1.28
N LYS A 211 -14.67 -0.53 1.56
CA LYS A 211 -13.80 0.61 1.88
C LYS A 211 -12.90 0.25 3.07
N LYS A 212 -13.42 -0.30 4.17
CA LYS A 212 -12.60 -0.77 5.30
C LYS A 212 -11.66 -1.92 4.98
N LYS A 213 -12.05 -2.86 4.11
CA LYS A 213 -11.16 -3.94 3.64
C LYS A 213 -10.12 -3.41 2.66
N THR A 214 -10.51 -2.48 1.78
CA THR A 214 -9.61 -1.86 0.80
C THR A 214 -8.58 -0.98 1.50
N SER A 215 -8.97 -0.23 2.54
CA SER A 215 -8.07 0.61 3.32
C SER A 215 -6.99 -0.21 4.03
N ASN A 216 -7.39 -1.29 4.69
CA ASN A 216 -6.44 -2.20 5.32
C ASN A 216 -5.60 -2.95 4.29
N ALA A 217 -6.18 -3.37 3.15
CA ALA A 217 -5.47 -4.08 2.09
C ALA A 217 -4.36 -3.24 1.43
N VAL A 218 -4.54 -1.92 1.29
CA VAL A 218 -3.49 -1.02 0.80
C VAL A 218 -2.29 -0.99 1.74
N LEU A 219 -2.54 -0.92 3.06
CA LEU A 219 -1.48 -0.95 4.07
C LEU A 219 -0.89 -2.34 4.26
N ASP A 220 -1.68 -3.41 4.10
CA ASP A 220 -1.21 -4.79 4.20
C ASP A 220 -0.25 -5.14 3.06
N LYS A 221 -0.44 -4.53 1.87
CA LYS A 221 0.49 -4.64 0.74
C LYS A 221 1.83 -3.95 0.97
N LEU A 222 1.93 -2.99 1.91
CA LEU A 222 3.21 -2.40 2.28
C LEU A 222 4.10 -3.47 2.94
N GLY A 223 5.20 -3.80 2.29
CA GLY A 223 6.14 -4.81 2.78
C GLY A 223 5.70 -6.26 2.52
N GLU A 224 4.76 -6.55 1.60
CA GLU A 224 4.51 -7.91 1.10
C GLU A 224 5.77 -8.49 0.43
N GLY A 225 5.94 -9.82 0.56
CA GLY A 225 7.04 -10.58 -0.01
C GLY A 225 8.02 -11.11 1.02
N PRO A 226 9.23 -11.58 0.62
CA PRO A 226 10.26 -12.11 1.51
C PRO A 226 10.60 -11.14 2.64
N LEU A 227 10.95 -11.64 3.83
CA LEU A 227 11.24 -10.81 5.01
C LEU A 227 12.61 -10.12 4.87
N THR A 228 12.68 -9.01 4.15
CA THR A 228 13.84 -8.11 4.13
C THR A 228 13.73 -7.07 5.25
N LYS A 229 14.87 -6.44 5.61
CA LYS A 229 14.90 -5.36 6.62
C LYS A 229 13.96 -4.22 6.24
N ASN A 230 13.97 -3.80 4.98
CA ASN A 230 13.11 -2.75 4.45
C ASN A 230 11.62 -3.13 4.54
N ARG A 231 11.24 -4.36 4.18
CA ARG A 231 9.84 -4.82 4.26
C ARG A 231 9.32 -4.93 5.68
N LEU A 232 10.19 -5.31 6.63
CA LEU A 232 9.84 -5.25 8.06
C LEU A 232 9.57 -3.82 8.53
N LYS A 233 10.38 -2.85 8.07
CA LYS A 233 10.19 -1.42 8.33
C LYS A 233 8.87 -0.92 7.75
N LEU A 234 8.56 -1.24 6.49
CA LEU A 234 7.29 -0.89 5.85
C LEU A 234 6.07 -1.49 6.56
N ARG A 235 6.17 -2.74 7.04
CA ARG A 235 5.12 -3.37 7.87
C ARG A 235 4.95 -2.66 9.22
N SER A 236 6.02 -2.17 9.82
CA SER A 236 5.94 -1.37 11.05
C SER A 236 5.20 -0.05 10.78
N ILE A 237 5.57 0.65 9.71
CA ILE A 237 4.89 1.88 9.27
C ILE A 237 3.39 1.62 9.07
N ALA A 238 3.03 0.57 8.34
CA ALA A 238 1.64 0.19 8.10
C ALA A 238 0.86 -0.05 9.41
N ARG A 239 1.50 -0.71 10.38
CA ARG A 239 0.90 -0.96 11.71
C ARG A 239 0.65 0.33 12.48
N ASP A 240 1.59 1.27 12.45
CA ASP A 240 1.45 2.53 13.17
C ASP A 240 0.43 3.46 12.49
N VAL A 241 0.39 3.49 11.16
CA VAL A 241 -0.67 4.19 10.42
C VAL A 241 -2.06 3.63 10.78
N LYS A 242 -2.22 2.30 10.88
CA LYS A 242 -3.48 1.68 11.33
C LYS A 242 -3.88 2.12 12.75
N LYS A 243 -2.91 2.31 13.66
CA LYS A 243 -3.19 2.84 15.02
C LYS A 243 -3.69 4.29 14.96
N ILE A 244 -3.05 5.14 14.13
CA ILE A 244 -3.49 6.53 13.93
C ILE A 244 -4.92 6.55 13.38
N MET A 245 -5.23 5.73 12.37
CA MET A 245 -6.57 5.62 11.79
C MET A 245 -7.63 5.16 12.81
N ALA A 246 -7.25 4.33 13.77
CA ALA A 246 -8.14 3.82 14.81
C ALA A 246 -8.52 4.86 15.87
N ILE A 247 -7.90 6.04 15.90
CA ILE A 247 -8.23 7.14 16.81
C ILE A 247 -9.63 7.66 16.46
N LYS A 248 -10.56 7.53 17.39
CA LYS A 248 -11.99 7.90 17.20
C LYS A 248 -12.22 9.41 17.21
N ASP A 249 -11.46 10.14 18.02
CA ASP A 249 -11.51 11.59 18.07
C ASP A 249 -10.81 12.15 16.83
N ILE A 250 -11.62 12.74 15.93
CA ILE A 250 -11.13 13.23 14.64
C ILE A 250 -10.20 14.43 14.83
N GLU A 251 -10.50 15.31 15.78
CA GLU A 251 -9.65 16.48 16.04
C GLU A 251 -8.29 16.05 16.60
N PHE A 252 -8.28 15.15 17.57
CA PHE A 252 -7.04 14.58 18.11
C PHE A 252 -6.26 13.80 17.05
N ARG A 253 -6.95 13.04 16.19
CA ARG A 253 -6.34 12.31 15.07
C ARG A 253 -5.67 13.26 14.09
N ASN A 254 -6.34 14.35 13.69
CA ASN A 254 -5.79 15.34 12.75
C ASN A 254 -4.57 16.09 13.31
N LYS A 255 -4.41 16.11 14.63
CA LYS A 255 -3.20 16.63 15.29
C LYS A 255 -2.01 15.65 15.24
N GLN A 256 -2.23 14.39 14.84
CA GLN A 256 -1.16 13.39 14.67
C GLN A 256 -0.47 13.59 13.32
N VAL A 257 0.55 14.42 13.27
CA VAL A 257 1.28 14.70 12.02
C VAL A 257 2.18 13.52 11.67
N ILE A 258 2.22 13.15 10.40
CA ILE A 258 3.09 12.12 9.85
C ILE A 258 4.22 12.82 9.09
N LEU A 259 5.48 12.56 9.51
CA LEU A 259 6.68 13.04 8.84
C LEU A 259 7.36 11.87 8.11
N ILE A 260 7.53 11.99 6.80
CA ILE A 260 8.21 11.00 5.97
C ILE A 260 9.53 11.58 5.49
N THR A 261 10.64 10.99 5.93
CA THR A 261 11.99 11.40 5.50
C THR A 261 12.64 10.36 4.61
N GLY A 262 13.62 10.77 3.86
CA GLY A 262 14.42 9.92 2.98
C GLY A 262 14.83 10.63 1.71
N GLU A 263 15.74 10.04 0.98
CA GLU A 263 16.31 10.62 -0.23
C GLU A 263 15.28 10.90 -1.33
N THR A 264 15.67 11.70 -2.30
CA THR A 264 14.84 11.94 -3.49
C THR A 264 14.60 10.63 -4.25
N GLY A 265 13.33 10.38 -4.61
CA GLY A 265 12.97 9.18 -5.39
C GLY A 265 12.76 7.89 -4.60
N VAL A 266 12.91 7.87 -3.25
CA VAL A 266 12.68 6.66 -2.42
C VAL A 266 11.21 6.27 -2.27
N GLY A 267 10.27 7.13 -2.69
CA GLY A 267 8.83 6.81 -2.64
C GLY A 267 8.03 7.53 -1.56
N LYS A 268 8.52 8.65 -0.98
CA LYS A 268 7.79 9.46 0.02
C LYS A 268 6.37 9.80 -0.42
N THR A 269 6.23 10.37 -1.61
CA THR A 269 4.92 10.74 -2.19
C THR A 269 4.02 9.52 -2.41
N GLN A 270 4.59 8.38 -2.83
CA GLN A 270 3.83 7.13 -2.99
C GLN A 270 3.32 6.59 -1.65
N LEU A 271 4.15 6.65 -0.61
CA LEU A 271 3.74 6.28 0.75
C LEU A 271 2.62 7.20 1.25
N ALA A 272 2.75 8.52 1.08
CA ALA A 272 1.70 9.47 1.44
C ALA A 272 0.37 9.20 0.72
N GLN A 273 0.41 8.89 -0.58
CA GLN A 273 -0.77 8.48 -1.35
C GLN A 273 -1.38 7.16 -0.86
N ASN A 274 -0.56 6.18 -0.50
CA ASN A 274 -1.04 4.91 0.05
C ASN A 274 -1.69 5.11 1.42
N ILE A 275 -1.12 5.98 2.26
CA ILE A 275 -1.71 6.39 3.53
C ILE A 275 -3.07 7.08 3.26
N ALA A 276 -3.14 8.01 2.32
CA ALA A 276 -4.39 8.70 1.98
C ALA A 276 -5.49 7.73 1.52
N LYS A 277 -5.16 6.78 0.65
CA LYS A 277 -6.08 5.71 0.24
C LYS A 277 -6.57 4.88 1.43
N ALA A 278 -5.69 4.61 2.40
CA ALA A 278 -6.03 3.86 3.60
C ALA A 278 -6.98 4.65 4.52
N PHE A 279 -6.84 5.97 4.61
CA PHE A 279 -7.75 6.84 5.34
C PHE A 279 -9.13 6.99 4.68
N GLU A 280 -9.31 6.45 3.45
CA GLU A 280 -10.58 6.51 2.69
C GLU A 280 -11.07 7.95 2.46
N VAL A 281 -10.15 8.89 2.33
CA VAL A 281 -10.47 10.27 2.02
C VAL A 281 -10.26 10.52 0.52
N ASP A 282 -11.30 11.01 -0.14
CA ASP A 282 -11.26 11.34 -1.56
C ASP A 282 -10.44 12.63 -1.81
N ASN A 283 -10.29 13.48 -0.78
CA ASN A 283 -9.62 14.75 -0.87
C ASN A 283 -8.15 14.64 -0.41
N PHE A 284 -7.23 14.43 -1.35
CA PHE A 284 -5.79 14.42 -1.15
C PHE A 284 -5.15 15.56 -1.90
N ILE A 285 -4.70 16.58 -1.16
CA ILE A 285 -4.01 17.75 -1.72
C ILE A 285 -2.52 17.59 -1.48
N ALA A 286 -1.73 17.62 -2.55
CA ALA A 286 -0.27 17.57 -2.50
C ALA A 286 0.31 18.90 -2.96
N LEU A 287 1.17 19.49 -2.14
CA LEU A 287 1.89 20.72 -2.45
C LEU A 287 3.38 20.48 -2.25
N ASN A 288 4.18 20.76 -3.28
CA ASN A 288 5.64 20.71 -3.17
C ASN A 288 6.17 22.09 -2.76
N CYS A 289 6.72 22.18 -1.56
CA CYS A 289 7.21 23.43 -0.99
C CYS A 289 8.43 24.00 -1.75
N ALA A 290 9.19 23.18 -2.46
CA ALA A 290 10.30 23.65 -3.29
C ALA A 290 9.82 24.45 -4.53
N THR A 291 8.64 24.12 -5.09
CA THR A 291 8.11 24.79 -6.28
C THR A 291 7.51 26.17 -6.00
N ILE A 292 7.13 26.41 -4.76
CA ILE A 292 6.58 27.71 -4.35
C ILE A 292 7.65 28.68 -3.85
N ARG A 293 8.91 28.26 -3.81
CA ARG A 293 10.06 29.08 -3.49
C ARG A 293 10.44 29.92 -4.71
N GLY A 294 9.86 31.11 -4.86
CA GLY A 294 10.07 31.99 -6.00
C GLY A 294 10.49 33.40 -5.63
N ALA A 295 10.67 34.27 -6.66
CA ALA A 295 11.01 35.66 -6.49
C ALA A 295 9.85 36.50 -5.88
N ASP A 296 8.61 36.02 -5.99
CA ASP A 296 7.45 36.67 -5.34
C ASP A 296 7.29 36.13 -3.90
N PRO A 297 7.49 36.97 -2.89
CA PRO A 297 7.36 36.56 -1.49
C PRO A 297 5.93 36.18 -1.10
N ASN A 298 4.92 36.59 -1.87
CA ASN A 298 3.51 36.24 -1.59
C ASN A 298 3.10 34.90 -2.16
N LEU A 299 3.83 34.35 -3.14
CA LEU A 299 3.46 33.09 -3.79
C LEU A 299 3.34 31.92 -2.78
N PRO A 300 4.31 31.67 -1.89
CA PRO A 300 4.18 30.61 -0.88
C PRO A 300 2.95 30.79 0.02
N ARG A 301 2.65 32.02 0.40
CA ARG A 301 1.47 32.35 1.23
C ARG A 301 0.17 32.07 0.51
N ILE A 302 0.08 32.45 -0.78
CA ILE A 302 -1.10 32.24 -1.62
C ILE A 302 -1.33 30.75 -1.86
N GLU A 303 -0.28 30.01 -2.20
CA GLU A 303 -0.37 28.56 -2.45
C GLU A 303 -0.77 27.77 -1.20
N LEU A 304 -0.24 28.13 -0.02
CA LEU A 304 -0.59 27.47 1.24
C LEU A 304 -1.95 27.94 1.78
N PHE A 305 -2.16 29.25 1.93
CA PHE A 305 -3.28 29.79 2.68
C PHE A 305 -4.36 30.46 1.80
N GLY A 306 -4.05 30.66 0.52
CA GLY A 306 -4.98 31.27 -0.42
C GLY A 306 -4.95 32.80 -0.42
N CYS A 307 -5.74 33.38 -1.32
CA CYS A 307 -6.00 34.82 -1.37
C CYS A 307 -7.48 35.10 -1.63
N GLU A 308 -7.98 36.19 -1.08
CA GLU A 308 -9.34 36.69 -1.33
C GLU A 308 -9.36 37.65 -2.51
N LYS A 309 -10.55 37.83 -3.10
CA LYS A 309 -10.74 38.74 -4.23
C LYS A 309 -10.32 40.17 -3.84
N GLY A 310 -9.42 40.75 -4.62
CA GLY A 310 -8.93 42.12 -4.38
C GLY A 310 -7.77 42.23 -3.40
N ALA A 311 -7.18 41.12 -2.95
CA ALA A 311 -6.00 41.10 -2.07
C ALA A 311 -4.77 41.78 -2.69
N ALA A 312 -4.61 41.73 -4.01
CA ALA A 312 -3.66 42.52 -4.78
C ALA A 312 -4.16 42.72 -6.23
N SER A 313 -3.62 43.75 -6.91
CA SER A 313 -4.03 44.07 -8.29
C SER A 313 -3.70 42.88 -9.21
N GLY A 314 -4.71 42.39 -9.95
CA GLY A 314 -4.57 41.28 -10.90
C GLY A 314 -4.67 39.86 -10.30
N LEU A 315 -4.72 39.69 -8.98
CA LEU A 315 -4.91 38.38 -8.36
C LEU A 315 -6.39 37.97 -8.35
N LYS A 316 -6.63 36.74 -8.81
CA LYS A 316 -7.94 36.07 -8.66
C LYS A 316 -8.02 35.38 -7.31
N GLU A 317 -9.22 35.24 -6.76
CA GLU A 317 -9.44 34.44 -5.56
C GLU A 317 -8.90 33.00 -5.75
N GLN A 318 -8.13 32.53 -4.78
CA GLN A 318 -7.57 31.16 -4.73
C GLN A 318 -7.77 30.58 -3.32
N PRO A 319 -8.25 29.35 -3.19
CA PRO A 319 -8.53 28.74 -1.88
C PRO A 319 -7.27 28.42 -1.06
N GLY A 320 -6.13 28.19 -1.71
CA GLY A 320 -4.91 27.67 -1.08
C GLY A 320 -5.03 26.21 -0.63
N ALA A 321 -3.87 25.58 -0.37
CA ALA A 321 -3.82 24.16 -0.04
C ALA A 321 -4.55 23.82 1.27
N PHE A 322 -4.53 24.71 2.27
CA PHE A 322 -5.19 24.50 3.56
C PHE A 322 -6.73 24.41 3.41
N ARG A 323 -7.33 25.33 2.67
CA ARG A 323 -8.77 25.31 2.42
C ARG A 323 -9.17 24.15 1.50
N ALA A 324 -8.36 23.88 0.49
CA ALA A 324 -8.59 22.80 -0.45
C ALA A 324 -8.54 21.42 0.23
N ALA A 325 -7.68 21.24 1.24
CA ALA A 325 -7.54 19.97 1.97
C ALA A 325 -8.59 19.74 3.05
N ASN A 326 -9.52 20.68 3.27
CA ASN A 326 -10.49 20.55 4.35
C ASN A 326 -11.29 19.24 4.29
N GLY A 327 -11.36 18.52 5.39
CA GLY A 327 -11.99 17.20 5.51
C GLY A 327 -11.17 16.04 4.91
N GLY A 328 -9.96 16.32 4.41
CA GLY A 328 -9.11 15.39 3.71
C GLY A 328 -7.70 15.25 4.30
N ILE A 329 -6.74 15.11 3.41
CA ILE A 329 -5.30 15.01 3.71
C ILE A 329 -4.55 16.10 2.96
N LEU A 330 -3.70 16.83 3.69
CA LEU A 330 -2.69 17.73 3.12
C LEU A 330 -1.33 17.05 3.16
N PHE A 331 -0.71 16.89 2.01
CA PHE A 331 0.68 16.43 1.89
C PHE A 331 1.57 17.60 1.47
N LEU A 332 2.45 18.01 2.37
CA LEU A 332 3.49 19.01 2.11
C LEU A 332 4.80 18.30 1.79
N ASP A 333 5.15 18.22 0.51
CA ASP A 333 6.41 17.62 0.07
C ASP A 333 7.53 18.66 0.14
N GLU A 334 8.76 18.22 0.46
CA GLU A 334 9.94 19.04 0.65
C GLU A 334 9.73 20.20 1.63
N ILE A 335 9.14 19.90 2.80
CA ILE A 335 8.80 20.90 3.82
C ILE A 335 10.03 21.68 4.34
N GLY A 336 11.22 21.07 4.28
CA GLY A 336 12.48 21.71 4.62
C GLY A 336 12.87 22.89 3.73
N GLU A 337 12.16 23.10 2.60
CA GLU A 337 12.40 24.20 1.67
C GLU A 337 11.58 25.47 1.98
N LEU A 338 10.71 25.42 2.99
CA LEU A 338 9.94 26.60 3.41
C LEU A 338 10.87 27.67 4.04
N SER A 339 10.61 28.96 3.73
CA SER A 339 11.28 30.06 4.40
C SER A 339 10.90 30.13 5.89
N MET A 340 11.76 30.72 6.71
CA MET A 340 11.53 30.88 8.16
C MET A 340 10.21 31.60 8.48
N GLU A 341 9.79 32.54 7.64
CA GLU A 341 8.52 33.22 7.75
C GLU A 341 7.35 32.27 7.52
N MET A 342 7.42 31.47 6.43
CA MET A 342 6.37 30.50 6.12
C MET A 342 6.30 29.38 7.15
N GLN A 343 7.43 28.97 7.72
CA GLN A 343 7.47 28.03 8.84
C GLN A 343 6.73 28.57 10.07
N ALA A 344 6.88 29.86 10.40
CA ALA A 344 6.18 30.50 11.51
C ALA A 344 4.65 30.58 11.29
N MET A 345 4.26 30.91 10.04
CA MET A 345 2.83 30.94 9.66
C MET A 345 2.22 29.56 9.70
N LEU A 346 2.94 28.55 9.19
CA LEU A 346 2.52 27.15 9.21
C LEU A 346 2.31 26.65 10.64
N LEU A 347 3.26 26.89 11.53
CA LEU A 347 3.15 26.53 12.95
C LEU A 347 1.90 27.13 13.59
N THR A 348 1.69 28.44 13.38
CA THR A 348 0.51 29.14 13.92
C THR A 348 -0.81 28.52 13.41
N ALA A 349 -0.85 28.17 12.13
CA ALA A 349 -2.02 27.55 11.52
C ALA A 349 -2.28 26.13 12.06
N LEU A 350 -1.21 25.34 12.30
CA LEU A 350 -1.32 23.98 12.84
C LEU A 350 -1.73 23.96 14.32
N ASP A 351 -1.27 24.94 15.11
CA ASP A 351 -1.60 25.00 16.54
C ASP A 351 -3.02 25.48 16.79
N LYS A 352 -3.45 26.49 16.03
CA LYS A 352 -4.78 27.08 16.20
C LYS A 352 -5.89 26.41 15.38
N GLY A 353 -5.55 25.59 14.39
CA GLY A 353 -6.50 25.08 13.38
C GLY A 353 -7.07 26.18 12.47
N LYS A 354 -6.46 27.37 12.49
CA LYS A 354 -6.92 28.59 11.83
C LYS A 354 -5.80 29.25 11.04
N PHE A 355 -6.16 29.84 9.91
CA PHE A 355 -5.23 30.55 9.02
C PHE A 355 -5.88 31.78 8.41
N ILE A 356 -5.06 32.71 7.92
CA ILE A 356 -5.52 33.95 7.31
C ILE A 356 -5.05 33.99 5.86
N PRO A 357 -5.98 33.87 4.86
CA PRO A 357 -5.67 34.10 3.46
C PRO A 357 -5.13 35.51 3.22
N LEU A 358 -4.39 35.71 2.13
CA LEU A 358 -3.92 37.03 1.77
C LEU A 358 -5.14 37.95 1.49
N GLY A 359 -5.19 39.11 2.19
CA GLY A 359 -6.31 40.04 2.09
C GLY A 359 -7.65 39.59 2.69
N GLY A 360 -7.66 38.44 3.39
CA GLY A 360 -8.88 37.84 3.94
C GLY A 360 -8.96 37.88 5.47
N LYS A 361 -10.06 37.28 5.97
CA LYS A 361 -10.31 37.08 7.41
C LYS A 361 -9.87 35.67 7.81
N GLU A 362 -9.73 35.43 9.12
CA GLU A 362 -9.42 34.13 9.71
C GLU A 362 -10.42 33.06 9.23
N LYS A 363 -9.89 31.90 8.81
CA LYS A 363 -10.64 30.72 8.37
C LYS A 363 -10.16 29.50 9.12
N GLU A 364 -11.02 28.50 9.24
CA GLU A 364 -10.70 27.19 9.82
C GLU A 364 -10.60 26.13 8.75
N SER A 365 -9.72 25.14 8.96
CA SER A 365 -9.63 23.96 8.12
C SER A 365 -9.13 22.77 8.96
N HIS A 366 -9.78 21.63 8.75
CA HIS A 366 -9.49 20.40 9.47
C HIS A 366 -9.05 19.33 8.48
N PHE A 367 -7.82 18.88 8.57
CA PHE A 367 -7.23 17.85 7.71
C PHE A 367 -6.17 17.05 8.45
N GLN A 368 -5.86 15.86 7.97
CA GLN A 368 -4.69 15.10 8.38
C GLN A 368 -3.46 15.64 7.65
N LEU A 369 -2.43 16.04 8.38
CA LEU A 369 -1.18 16.51 7.78
C LEU A 369 -0.18 15.38 7.61
N ILE A 370 0.40 15.29 6.41
CA ILE A 370 1.56 14.47 6.09
C ILE A 370 2.65 15.40 5.55
N CYS A 371 3.87 15.29 6.05
CA CYS A 371 5.03 16.05 5.58
C CYS A 371 6.06 15.13 4.95
N GLY A 372 6.70 15.57 3.85
CA GLY A 372 7.80 14.89 3.20
C GLY A 372 9.04 15.78 3.13
N THR A 373 10.24 15.22 3.28
CA THR A 373 11.50 15.93 3.04
C THR A 373 12.66 14.98 2.79
N ASN A 374 13.64 15.42 2.01
CA ASN A 374 14.94 14.77 1.85
C ASN A 374 16.03 15.44 2.70
N ARG A 375 15.73 16.60 3.31
CA ARG A 375 16.70 17.33 4.18
C ARG A 375 16.73 16.74 5.58
N PRO A 376 17.90 16.62 6.20
CA PRO A 376 18.04 16.28 7.61
C PRO A 376 17.58 17.48 8.46
N LEU A 377 16.29 17.46 8.89
CA LEU A 377 15.68 18.60 9.59
C LEU A 377 16.36 18.92 10.93
N GLU A 378 16.93 17.94 11.60
CA GLU A 378 17.67 18.15 12.86
C GLU A 378 18.91 19.01 12.64
N GLU A 379 19.65 18.76 11.56
CA GLU A 379 20.80 19.56 11.16
C GLU A 379 20.36 20.98 10.71
N ALA A 380 19.27 21.06 9.95
CA ALA A 380 18.68 22.35 9.55
C ALA A 380 18.24 23.18 10.78
N VAL A 381 17.74 22.53 11.84
CA VAL A 381 17.42 23.22 13.11
C VAL A 381 18.69 23.73 13.80
N GLN A 382 19.77 22.96 13.80
CA GLN A 382 21.06 23.38 14.36
C GLN A 382 21.68 24.56 13.59
N ALA A 383 21.54 24.53 12.26
CA ALA A 383 22.00 25.61 11.37
C ALA A 383 21.09 26.86 11.42
N GLY A 384 19.95 26.82 12.10
CA GLY A 384 19.00 27.95 12.16
C GLY A 384 18.15 28.11 10.86
N GLU A 385 18.17 27.13 9.97
CA GLU A 385 17.40 27.12 8.72
C GLU A 385 15.99 26.54 8.88
N PHE A 386 15.75 25.82 9.98
CA PHE A 386 14.45 25.28 10.32
C PHE A 386 14.10 25.57 11.78
N ARG A 387 12.85 25.93 12.06
CA ARG A 387 12.40 26.26 13.41
C ARG A 387 12.26 25.00 14.27
N ARG A 388 12.83 25.00 15.44
CA ARG A 388 12.74 23.91 16.42
C ARG A 388 11.31 23.62 16.86
N ASP A 389 10.51 24.66 17.04
CA ASP A 389 9.12 24.53 17.46
C ASP A 389 8.25 23.86 16.37
N LEU A 390 8.43 24.23 15.11
CA LEU A 390 7.75 23.57 13.99
C LEU A 390 8.24 22.10 13.85
N PHE A 391 9.55 21.86 13.97
CA PHE A 391 10.09 20.50 13.93
C PHE A 391 9.42 19.61 14.98
N ASN A 392 9.34 20.06 16.24
CA ASN A 392 8.69 19.31 17.31
C ASN A 392 7.20 19.06 17.01
N ARG A 393 6.54 19.98 16.34
CA ARG A 393 5.12 19.86 15.99
C ARG A 393 4.85 18.86 14.88
N ILE A 394 5.73 18.77 13.88
CA ILE A 394 5.57 17.86 12.74
C ILE A 394 6.20 16.49 12.98
N ASN A 395 7.14 16.34 13.89
CA ASN A 395 7.84 15.10 14.20
C ASN A 395 7.07 14.21 15.21
N THR A 396 5.73 14.10 15.03
CA THR A 396 4.90 13.27 15.92
C THR A 396 5.02 11.79 15.56
N TRP A 397 4.88 11.47 14.27
CA TRP A 397 5.08 10.13 13.73
C TRP A 397 6.10 10.20 12.61
N HIS A 398 7.33 9.79 12.91
CA HIS A 398 8.43 9.86 11.96
C HIS A 398 8.63 8.51 11.26
N PHE A 399 8.54 8.54 9.93
CA PHE A 399 8.79 7.40 9.06
C PHE A 399 9.94 7.72 8.10
N GLU A 400 11.07 7.10 8.33
CA GLU A 400 12.22 7.20 7.46
C GLU A 400 12.21 6.10 6.40
N LEU A 401 12.41 6.44 5.13
CA LEU A 401 12.53 5.49 4.03
C LEU A 401 14.01 5.32 3.66
N ASP A 402 14.45 4.07 3.66
CA ASP A 402 15.82 3.72 3.30
C ASP A 402 16.04 3.88 1.78
N PRO A 403 17.25 4.28 1.34
CA PRO A 403 17.57 4.39 -0.07
C PRO A 403 17.65 3.00 -0.74
N LEU A 404 17.35 2.95 -2.04
CA LEU A 404 17.23 1.71 -2.80
C LEU A 404 18.52 0.87 -2.78
N ARG A 405 19.67 1.50 -2.69
CA ARG A 405 20.98 0.80 -2.58
C ARG A 405 21.12 -0.07 -1.34
N ASP A 406 20.36 0.20 -0.27
CA ASP A 406 20.40 -0.56 0.99
C ASP A 406 19.46 -1.78 0.98
N HIS A 407 18.56 -1.87 -0.03
CA HIS A 407 17.61 -2.96 -0.18
C HIS A 407 17.43 -3.40 -1.65
N ARG A 408 18.53 -3.58 -2.37
CA ARG A 408 18.57 -3.89 -3.82
C ARG A 408 17.73 -5.10 -4.23
N GLN A 409 17.54 -6.07 -3.35
CA GLN A 409 16.67 -7.23 -3.58
C GLN A 409 15.22 -6.85 -3.90
N ASP A 410 14.74 -5.72 -3.37
CA ASP A 410 13.40 -5.23 -3.66
C ASP A 410 13.24 -4.75 -5.11
N ILE A 411 14.34 -4.50 -5.84
CA ILE A 411 14.31 -4.11 -7.25
C ILE A 411 13.76 -5.24 -8.11
N THR A 412 14.30 -6.44 -7.93
CA THR A 412 13.99 -7.60 -8.75
C THR A 412 12.64 -8.22 -8.44
N ASP A 413 12.24 -8.20 -7.18
CA ASP A 413 10.94 -8.70 -6.74
C ASP A 413 9.77 -7.93 -7.39
N ASN A 414 9.98 -6.65 -7.70
CA ASN A 414 8.96 -5.79 -8.29
C ASN A 414 9.15 -5.57 -9.80
N LEU A 415 10.23 -6.07 -10.40
CA LEU A 415 10.57 -5.77 -11.80
C LEU A 415 9.44 -6.11 -12.77
N LYS A 416 8.88 -7.32 -12.70
CA LYS A 416 7.80 -7.77 -13.59
C LYS A 416 6.55 -6.91 -13.46
N GLU A 417 6.18 -6.56 -12.24
CA GLU A 417 5.03 -5.70 -11.98
C GLU A 417 5.26 -4.29 -12.56
N GLN A 418 6.46 -3.73 -12.38
CA GLN A 418 6.83 -2.42 -12.92
C GLN A 418 6.83 -2.43 -14.46
N VAL A 419 7.42 -3.46 -15.07
CA VAL A 419 7.43 -3.66 -16.55
C VAL A 419 6.01 -3.73 -17.08
N SER A 420 5.16 -4.56 -16.49
CA SER A 420 3.75 -4.70 -16.89
C SER A 420 2.96 -3.40 -16.68
N ARG A 421 3.17 -2.70 -15.57
CA ARG A 421 2.52 -1.41 -15.26
C ARG A 421 2.91 -0.31 -16.26
N ILE A 422 4.20 -0.23 -16.57
CA ILE A 422 4.71 0.77 -17.53
C ILE A 422 4.27 0.38 -18.95
N GLY A 423 4.31 -0.92 -19.29
CA GLY A 423 3.80 -1.42 -20.57
C GLY A 423 2.36 -0.98 -20.84
N ARG A 424 1.46 -1.18 -19.87
CA ARG A 424 0.06 -0.71 -19.99
C ARG A 424 -0.06 0.80 -20.20
N LYS A 425 0.77 1.61 -19.52
CA LYS A 425 0.80 3.07 -19.73
C LYS A 425 1.28 3.45 -21.12
N CYS A 426 2.09 2.61 -21.77
CA CYS A 426 2.56 2.77 -23.13
C CYS A 426 1.63 2.13 -24.19
N GLY A 427 0.44 1.65 -23.78
CA GLY A 427 -0.51 0.99 -24.68
C GLY A 427 -0.13 -0.44 -25.06
N LYS A 428 0.78 -1.08 -24.32
CA LYS A 428 1.24 -2.45 -24.54
C LYS A 428 0.62 -3.35 -23.47
N GLU A 429 -0.46 -4.04 -23.81
CA GLU A 429 -1.10 -5.01 -22.91
C GLU A 429 -0.25 -6.29 -22.79
N ASN A 430 -0.22 -6.89 -21.59
CA ASN A 430 0.55 -8.12 -21.29
C ASN A 430 2.04 -8.03 -21.65
N PHE A 431 2.63 -6.83 -21.50
CA PHE A 431 4.03 -6.60 -21.82
C PHE A 431 4.94 -7.21 -20.75
N GLU A 432 5.94 -7.96 -21.20
CA GLU A 432 6.82 -8.77 -20.35
C GLU A 432 8.31 -8.53 -20.66
N ILE A 433 9.17 -8.98 -19.75
CA ILE A 433 10.61 -9.09 -19.94
C ILE A 433 10.99 -10.56 -20.19
N GLN A 434 11.87 -10.81 -21.15
CA GLN A 434 12.38 -12.15 -21.43
C GLN A 434 13.22 -12.65 -20.24
N LYS A 435 13.27 -13.96 -20.04
CA LYS A 435 13.89 -14.56 -18.85
C LYS A 435 15.38 -14.25 -18.73
N ASP A 436 16.11 -14.34 -19.83
CA ASP A 436 17.55 -14.04 -19.89
C ASP A 436 17.84 -12.54 -19.69
N ALA A 437 16.96 -11.68 -20.16
CA ALA A 437 17.00 -10.23 -19.93
C ALA A 437 16.71 -9.90 -18.44
N GLU A 438 15.74 -10.59 -17.83
CA GLU A 438 15.41 -10.48 -16.42
C GLU A 438 16.60 -10.89 -15.53
N ASP A 439 17.20 -12.04 -15.82
CA ASP A 439 18.34 -12.57 -15.06
C ASP A 439 19.57 -11.63 -15.16
N LEU A 440 19.82 -11.07 -16.34
CA LEU A 440 20.87 -10.07 -16.55
C LEU A 440 20.60 -8.77 -15.76
N PHE A 441 19.36 -8.28 -15.81
CA PHE A 441 19.00 -7.07 -15.06
C PHE A 441 19.10 -7.29 -13.55
N ARG A 442 18.70 -8.47 -13.07
CA ARG A 442 18.81 -8.86 -11.68
C ARG A 442 20.27 -8.83 -11.21
N ASP A 443 21.17 -9.51 -11.95
CA ASP A 443 22.59 -9.51 -11.61
C ASP A 443 23.17 -8.10 -11.54
N PHE A 444 22.83 -7.26 -12.50
CA PHE A 444 23.21 -5.85 -12.49
C PHE A 444 22.67 -5.10 -11.26
N ALA A 445 21.37 -5.23 -10.98
CA ALA A 445 20.71 -4.46 -9.94
C ALA A 445 21.17 -4.85 -8.52
N GLU A 446 21.38 -6.15 -8.28
CA GLU A 446 21.71 -6.67 -6.96
C GLU A 446 23.22 -6.68 -6.66
N HIS A 447 24.06 -7.05 -7.64
CA HIS A 447 25.47 -7.36 -7.39
C HIS A 447 26.45 -6.29 -7.86
N LYS A 448 26.07 -5.40 -8.77
CA LYS A 448 26.98 -4.32 -9.22
C LYS A 448 27.01 -3.17 -8.20
N THR A 449 27.96 -3.23 -7.28
CA THR A 449 28.16 -2.21 -6.23
C THR A 449 28.52 -0.83 -6.77
N GLN A 450 29.03 -0.74 -8.00
CA GLN A 450 29.35 0.52 -8.67
C GLN A 450 28.12 1.40 -8.96
N VAL A 451 26.93 0.81 -9.02
CA VAL A 451 25.66 1.54 -9.23
C VAL A 451 25.07 1.91 -7.89
N ARG A 452 25.05 3.18 -7.58
CA ARG A 452 24.60 3.69 -6.27
C ARG A 452 23.08 3.89 -6.16
N TRP A 453 22.38 3.92 -7.31
CA TRP A 453 20.95 4.22 -7.36
C TRP A 453 20.58 5.55 -6.68
N ASP A 454 21.37 6.60 -6.94
CA ASP A 454 21.21 7.92 -6.29
C ASP A 454 19.84 8.57 -6.58
N GLY A 455 19.24 8.25 -7.73
CA GLY A 455 17.85 8.62 -8.06
C GLY A 455 16.80 7.65 -7.53
N ASN A 456 17.19 6.57 -6.83
CA ASN A 456 16.31 5.60 -6.22
C ASN A 456 15.27 5.03 -7.21
N PHE A 457 14.00 4.86 -6.81
CA PHE A 457 12.93 4.38 -7.69
C PHE A 457 12.63 5.30 -8.88
N ARG A 458 12.96 6.59 -8.81
CA ARG A 458 12.81 7.50 -9.94
C ARG A 458 13.76 7.11 -11.07
N GLU A 459 15.00 6.81 -10.75
CA GLU A 459 16.02 6.35 -11.69
C GLU A 459 15.66 4.97 -12.25
N LEU A 460 15.32 4.03 -11.37
CA LEU A 460 14.89 2.69 -11.75
C LEU A 460 13.70 2.73 -12.73
N ASN A 461 12.65 3.50 -12.39
CA ASN A 461 11.47 3.64 -13.24
C ASN A 461 11.80 4.29 -14.58
N ALA A 462 12.71 5.27 -14.63
CA ALA A 462 13.17 5.88 -15.87
C ALA A 462 13.90 4.86 -16.75
N MET A 463 14.76 4.03 -16.18
CA MET A 463 15.46 2.95 -16.87
C MET A 463 14.48 1.93 -17.45
N ILE A 464 13.53 1.43 -16.62
CA ILE A 464 12.50 0.50 -17.07
C ILE A 464 11.64 1.13 -18.19
N THR A 465 11.27 2.40 -18.05
CA THR A 465 10.48 3.12 -19.08
C THR A 465 11.21 3.15 -20.41
N ARG A 466 12.51 3.46 -20.43
CA ARG A 466 13.30 3.45 -21.66
C ARG A 466 13.37 2.07 -22.28
N MET A 467 13.56 1.02 -21.47
CA MET A 467 13.54 -0.35 -21.95
C MET A 467 12.19 -0.72 -22.58
N VAL A 468 11.07 -0.41 -21.92
CA VAL A 468 9.71 -0.68 -22.41
C VAL A 468 9.42 0.07 -23.72
N VAL A 469 9.77 1.36 -23.79
CA VAL A 469 9.50 2.21 -24.98
C VAL A 469 10.30 1.74 -26.17
N ARG A 470 11.57 1.35 -25.98
CA ARG A 470 12.48 0.91 -27.05
C ARG A 470 12.23 -0.53 -27.50
N SER A 471 11.56 -1.33 -26.70
CA SER A 471 11.23 -2.72 -27.01
C SER A 471 10.02 -2.83 -27.93
N GLY A 472 9.98 -3.85 -28.78
CA GLY A 472 8.81 -4.21 -29.58
C GLY A 472 7.72 -4.87 -28.72
N GLU A 473 7.65 -6.19 -28.75
CA GLU A 473 6.65 -6.99 -28.02
C GLU A 473 7.07 -7.36 -26.59
N LYS A 474 8.39 -7.54 -26.37
CA LYS A 474 8.98 -7.90 -25.07
C LYS A 474 10.33 -7.19 -24.89
N ILE A 475 10.77 -7.00 -23.65
CA ILE A 475 12.13 -6.54 -23.38
C ILE A 475 13.09 -7.71 -23.62
N ASP A 476 13.99 -7.56 -24.59
CA ASP A 476 15.05 -8.52 -24.90
C ASP A 476 16.36 -8.20 -24.16
N LYS A 477 17.28 -9.15 -24.18
CA LYS A 477 18.59 -9.04 -23.52
C LYS A 477 19.42 -7.88 -24.05
N LYS A 478 19.38 -7.62 -25.37
CA LYS A 478 20.17 -6.55 -25.99
C LYS A 478 19.80 -5.17 -25.46
N ILE A 479 18.50 -4.89 -25.31
CA ILE A 479 18.01 -3.62 -24.76
C ILE A 479 18.46 -3.44 -23.31
N VAL A 480 18.44 -4.52 -22.52
CA VAL A 480 18.94 -4.49 -21.15
C VAL A 480 20.45 -4.23 -21.09
N GLU A 481 21.24 -4.89 -21.94
CA GLU A 481 22.69 -4.66 -22.06
C GLU A 481 23.03 -3.21 -22.38
N GLU A 482 22.30 -2.61 -23.34
CA GLU A 482 22.52 -1.22 -23.73
C GLU A 482 22.16 -0.23 -22.59
N GLU A 483 21.09 -0.47 -21.84
CA GLU A 483 20.70 0.40 -20.72
C GLU A 483 21.65 0.24 -19.52
N ILE A 484 22.14 -0.97 -19.27
CA ILE A 484 23.17 -1.24 -18.26
C ILE A 484 24.46 -0.53 -18.61
N ALA A 485 24.92 -0.62 -19.87
CA ALA A 485 26.15 0.05 -20.31
C ALA A 485 26.08 1.56 -20.07
N LYS A 486 24.95 2.19 -20.45
CA LYS A 486 24.71 3.65 -20.19
C LYS A 486 24.68 4.00 -18.70
N ALA A 487 24.12 3.13 -17.86
CA ALA A 487 24.10 3.36 -16.41
C ALA A 487 25.54 3.29 -15.84
N ILE A 488 26.31 2.27 -16.22
CA ILE A 488 27.71 2.13 -15.79
C ILE A 488 28.55 3.33 -16.26
N GLU A 489 28.41 3.76 -17.50
CA GLU A 489 29.13 4.92 -18.05
C GLU A 489 28.83 6.19 -17.23
N ARG A 490 27.55 6.44 -16.92
CA ARG A 490 27.14 7.59 -16.08
C ARG A 490 27.78 7.55 -14.70
N TYR A 491 27.66 6.44 -13.98
CA TYR A 491 28.25 6.32 -12.65
C TYR A 491 29.77 6.39 -12.67
N SER A 492 30.41 5.90 -13.72
CA SER A 492 31.87 6.04 -13.89
C SER A 492 32.27 7.49 -14.09
N ALA A 493 31.50 8.25 -14.86
CA ALA A 493 31.74 9.69 -15.06
C ALA A 493 31.51 10.49 -13.77
N ASP A 494 30.43 10.19 -13.04
CA ASP A 494 30.10 10.84 -11.77
C ASP A 494 31.19 10.56 -10.71
N ASN A 495 31.66 9.32 -10.60
CA ASN A 495 32.76 8.93 -9.71
C ASN A 495 34.09 9.65 -10.06
N LEU A 496 34.37 9.85 -11.37
CA LEU A 496 35.55 10.60 -11.79
C LEU A 496 35.41 12.08 -11.42
N ALA A 497 34.24 12.67 -11.59
CA ALA A 497 33.97 14.04 -11.22
C ALA A 497 34.04 14.25 -9.69
N GLU A 498 33.46 13.36 -8.89
CA GLU A 498 33.57 13.40 -7.43
C GLU A 498 35.00 13.25 -6.95
N ASN A 499 35.75 12.29 -7.48
CA ASN A 499 37.15 12.11 -7.15
C ASN A 499 38.00 13.36 -7.50
N GLN A 500 37.66 14.08 -8.60
CA GLN A 500 38.31 15.33 -8.94
C GLN A 500 37.95 16.45 -7.98
N ILE A 501 36.68 16.56 -7.57
CA ILE A 501 36.21 17.55 -6.60
C ILE A 501 36.84 17.30 -5.22
N GLU A 502 36.87 16.04 -4.76
CA GLU A 502 37.52 15.65 -3.50
C GLU A 502 39.01 15.91 -3.53
N ALA A 503 39.72 15.53 -4.59
CA ALA A 503 41.14 15.80 -4.74
C ALA A 503 41.42 17.32 -4.69
N THR A 504 40.57 18.12 -5.33
CA THR A 504 40.65 19.57 -5.26
C THR A 504 40.41 20.10 -3.84
N SER A 505 39.48 19.50 -3.09
CA SER A 505 39.18 19.84 -1.70
C SER A 505 40.34 19.51 -0.76
N TYR A 506 40.95 18.34 -0.86
CA TYR A 506 42.12 17.96 -0.04
C TYR A 506 43.37 18.75 -0.42
N ALA A 507 43.54 19.07 -1.69
CA ALA A 507 44.58 19.99 -2.15
C ALA A 507 44.40 21.40 -1.54
N ALA A 508 43.17 21.91 -1.48
CA ALA A 508 42.86 23.18 -0.82
C ALA A 508 43.14 23.12 0.69
N SER A 509 42.73 22.01 1.34
CA SER A 509 43.04 21.78 2.77
C SER A 509 44.54 21.70 3.05
N ALA A 510 45.29 20.99 2.19
CA ALA A 510 46.76 20.92 2.28
C ALA A 510 47.40 22.31 2.16
N ARG A 511 46.99 23.10 1.17
CA ARG A 511 47.43 24.49 0.99
C ARG A 511 47.14 25.36 2.21
N SER A 512 45.99 25.20 2.82
CA SER A 512 45.62 25.93 4.05
C SER A 512 46.53 25.58 5.23
N ILE A 513 46.93 24.31 5.36
CA ILE A 513 47.76 23.85 6.49
C ILE A 513 49.23 24.23 6.33
N ILE A 514 49.83 23.96 5.17
CA ILE A 514 51.28 24.21 4.97
C ILE A 514 51.60 25.52 4.28
N GLY A 515 50.62 26.19 3.68
CA GLY A 515 50.78 27.40 2.87
C GLY A 515 50.92 27.08 1.37
N THR A 516 50.36 27.96 0.52
CA THR A 516 50.31 27.77 -0.93
C THR A 516 51.69 27.58 -1.55
N ASP A 517 52.65 28.45 -1.20
CA ASP A 517 54.01 28.39 -1.72
C ASP A 517 54.75 27.09 -1.34
N ALA A 518 54.50 26.58 -0.14
CA ALA A 518 55.13 25.34 0.32
C ALA A 518 54.48 24.14 -0.39
N TYR A 519 53.16 24.14 -0.57
CA TYR A 519 52.46 23.10 -1.28
C TYR A 519 52.86 23.02 -2.75
N ASP A 520 52.97 24.17 -3.43
CA ASP A 520 53.27 24.21 -4.86
C ASP A 520 54.72 23.72 -5.15
N LYS A 521 55.61 23.82 -4.19
CA LYS A 521 57.01 23.29 -4.26
C LYS A 521 57.11 21.78 -4.04
N LEU A 522 56.08 21.12 -3.52
CA LEU A 522 56.06 19.67 -3.36
C LEU A 522 56.03 18.96 -4.72
N SER A 523 56.69 17.80 -4.81
CA SER A 523 56.57 16.89 -5.93
C SER A 523 55.13 16.34 -6.03
N LEU A 524 54.74 15.79 -7.19
CA LEU A 524 53.44 15.15 -7.38
C LEU A 524 53.19 14.02 -6.39
N VAL A 525 54.24 13.24 -6.04
CA VAL A 525 54.15 12.13 -5.09
C VAL A 525 53.91 12.65 -3.67
N GLU A 526 54.58 13.71 -3.26
CA GLU A 526 54.44 14.34 -1.94
C GLU A 526 53.06 15.01 -1.80
N LYS A 527 52.55 15.66 -2.86
CA LYS A 527 51.19 16.20 -2.89
C LYS A 527 50.16 15.09 -2.69
N ALA A 528 50.24 14.01 -3.48
CA ALA A 528 49.35 12.86 -3.38
C ALA A 528 49.42 12.18 -1.99
N GLU A 529 50.61 12.09 -1.40
CA GLU A 529 50.80 11.54 -0.05
C GLU A 529 50.12 12.40 1.03
N LEU A 530 50.29 13.72 0.96
CA LEU A 530 49.69 14.66 1.91
C LEU A 530 48.16 14.66 1.81
N GLU A 531 47.65 14.65 0.60
CA GLU A 531 46.20 14.57 0.34
C GLU A 531 45.62 13.23 0.83
N LEU A 532 46.32 12.12 0.62
CA LEU A 532 45.91 10.80 1.12
C LEU A 532 45.89 10.75 2.66
N LEU A 533 46.86 11.38 3.32
CA LEU A 533 46.91 11.49 4.79
C LEU A 533 45.72 12.32 5.30
N LEU A 534 45.41 13.44 4.67
CA LEU A 534 44.27 14.28 5.03
C LEU A 534 42.96 13.57 4.80
N ARG A 535 42.80 12.91 3.67
CA ARG A 535 41.66 12.08 3.34
C ARG A 535 41.40 11.00 4.40
N THR A 536 42.46 10.23 4.74
CA THR A 536 42.35 9.16 5.74
C THR A 536 41.97 9.67 7.13
N ILE A 537 42.48 10.86 7.52
CA ILE A 537 42.13 11.47 8.81
C ILE A 537 40.66 11.89 8.82
N THR A 538 40.18 12.51 7.76
CA THR A 538 38.83 13.10 7.68
C THR A 538 37.75 12.03 7.49
N GLU A 539 37.91 11.14 6.53
CA GLU A 539 36.89 10.13 6.18
C GLU A 539 36.86 8.97 7.17
N ASP A 540 38.04 8.51 7.62
CA ASP A 540 38.14 7.35 8.52
C ASP A 540 38.14 7.75 10.00
N HIS A 541 37.98 9.03 10.32
CA HIS A 541 37.99 9.58 11.69
C HIS A 541 39.18 9.09 12.54
N VAL A 542 40.36 9.06 11.96
CA VAL A 542 41.56 8.51 12.60
C VAL A 542 42.10 9.46 13.66
N THR A 543 42.06 9.06 14.91
CA THR A 543 42.48 9.86 16.08
C THR A 543 43.87 9.53 16.59
N SER A 544 44.50 8.45 16.11
CA SER A 544 45.85 8.06 16.56
C SER A 544 46.85 7.92 15.40
N GLN A 545 48.07 8.31 15.64
CA GLN A 545 49.17 8.24 14.69
C GLN A 545 49.48 6.77 14.27
N GLN A 546 49.31 5.84 15.19
CA GLN A 546 49.49 4.41 14.90
C GLN A 546 48.43 3.89 13.91
N ALA A 547 47.19 4.30 14.09
CA ALA A 547 46.09 3.92 13.18
C ALA A 547 46.29 4.57 11.80
N LEU A 548 46.66 5.84 11.73
CA LEU A 548 46.96 6.55 10.50
C LEU A 548 48.11 5.86 9.73
N CYS A 549 49.20 5.57 10.43
CA CYS A 549 50.35 4.90 9.85
C CYS A 549 49.98 3.52 9.27
N LYS A 550 49.20 2.73 10.02
CA LYS A 550 48.76 1.41 9.60
C LYS A 550 47.82 1.47 8.37
N LYS A 551 46.91 2.43 8.33
CA LYS A 551 45.96 2.57 7.21
C LYS A 551 46.64 3.04 5.92
N VAL A 552 47.50 4.04 6.00
CA VAL A 552 48.14 4.64 4.81
C VAL A 552 49.33 3.81 4.31
N TYR A 553 50.16 3.29 5.21
CA TYR A 553 51.43 2.65 4.86
C TYR A 553 51.47 1.12 5.18
N GLY A 554 50.44 0.62 5.87
CA GLY A 554 50.45 -0.78 6.33
C GLY A 554 51.63 -1.07 7.25
N ASN A 555 52.40 -2.11 6.94
CA ASN A 555 53.59 -2.48 7.70
C ASN A 555 54.90 -1.85 7.13
N LYS A 556 54.81 -1.00 6.10
CA LYS A 556 55.98 -0.41 5.42
C LYS A 556 56.59 0.75 6.18
N LEU A 557 55.87 1.36 7.09
CA LEU A 557 56.32 2.50 7.88
C LEU A 557 55.90 2.34 9.36
N THR A 558 56.78 2.74 10.28
CA THR A 558 56.43 2.76 11.71
C THR A 558 55.85 4.13 12.11
N PRO A 559 55.09 4.25 13.22
CA PRO A 559 54.58 5.52 13.69
C PRO A 559 55.69 6.56 13.89
N GLY A 560 56.86 6.18 14.44
CA GLY A 560 58.03 7.06 14.55
C GLY A 560 58.65 7.43 13.20
N GLY A 561 58.53 6.56 12.18
CA GLY A 561 58.90 6.85 10.80
C GLY A 561 57.95 7.88 10.18
N LEU A 562 56.63 7.76 10.42
CA LEU A 562 55.64 8.76 9.98
C LEU A 562 55.88 10.11 10.62
N SER A 563 56.15 10.18 11.95
CA SER A 563 56.49 11.44 12.62
C SER A 563 57.71 12.14 12.01
N ARG A 564 58.78 11.38 11.75
CA ARG A 564 59.97 11.93 11.09
C ARG A 564 59.66 12.44 9.69
N ARG A 565 58.91 11.71 8.93
CA ARG A 565 58.52 12.07 7.56
C ARG A 565 57.62 13.31 7.53
N LEU A 566 56.60 13.39 8.38
CA LEU A 566 55.77 14.58 8.53
C LEU A 566 56.60 15.81 8.89
N LYS A 567 57.54 15.68 9.84
CA LYS A 567 58.41 16.77 10.28
C LYS A 567 59.38 17.22 9.19
N SER A 568 60.07 16.27 8.54
CA SER A 568 61.12 16.59 7.57
C SER A 568 60.59 17.04 6.20
N GLN A 569 59.54 16.44 5.71
CA GLN A 569 59.00 16.71 4.36
C GLN A 569 57.93 17.82 4.37
N PHE A 570 57.01 17.79 5.35
CA PHE A 570 55.83 18.65 5.32
C PHE A 570 55.85 19.73 6.42
N GLN A 571 56.80 19.68 7.33
CA GLN A 571 56.87 20.55 8.54
C GLN A 571 55.58 20.46 9.37
N LEU A 572 55.01 19.24 9.48
CA LEU A 572 53.78 18.91 10.17
C LEU A 572 54.01 17.96 11.33
N ARG A 573 53.08 17.98 12.28
CA ARG A 573 52.92 16.94 13.28
C ARG A 573 51.47 16.41 13.25
N PHE A 574 51.27 15.18 13.67
CA PHE A 574 49.94 14.63 13.91
C PHE A 574 49.65 14.76 15.40
N ALA A 575 48.64 15.57 15.73
CA ALA A 575 48.18 15.77 17.10
C ALA A 575 46.66 15.91 17.14
N HIS A 576 46.05 15.39 18.19
CA HIS A 576 44.59 15.48 18.43
C HIS A 576 43.72 15.06 17.23
N GLY A 577 44.15 14.06 16.47
CA GLY A 577 43.40 13.56 15.30
C GLY A 577 43.47 14.44 14.05
N ARG A 578 44.43 15.36 13.97
CA ARG A 578 44.61 16.24 12.79
C ARG A 578 46.09 16.51 12.51
N LEU A 579 46.41 16.98 11.30
CA LEU A 579 47.74 17.49 10.94
C LEU A 579 47.85 18.96 11.34
N GLU A 580 48.90 19.30 12.06
CA GLU A 580 49.18 20.65 12.53
C GLU A 580 50.56 21.10 12.05
N ARG A 581 50.70 22.37 11.63
CA ARG A 581 51.97 22.95 11.26
C ARG A 581 52.87 23.12 12.49
N LEU A 582 54.12 22.73 12.37
CA LEU A 582 55.11 22.93 13.43
C LEU A 582 55.36 24.43 13.67
N GLN A 583 55.25 24.86 14.92
CA GLN A 583 55.58 26.21 15.32
C GLN A 583 57.10 26.35 15.48
N TRP A 584 57.59 27.61 15.46
CA TRP A 584 59.03 27.93 15.53
C TRP A 584 59.74 27.34 16.78
N GLN A 585 59.01 27.10 17.85
CA GLN A 585 59.50 26.48 19.09
C GLN A 585 59.67 24.95 19.03
N ASP A 586 59.13 24.29 18.05
CA ASP A 586 59.16 22.81 17.85
C ASP A 586 60.21 22.38 16.81
N ARG A 587 60.98 23.34 16.28
CA ARG A 587 62.06 23.11 15.30
C ARG A 587 63.40 22.69 15.99
#